data_6f15bb57693b44e85828db1d5dc9bb95
#
_entry.id   6f15bb57693b44e85828db1d5dc9bb95
#
_cell.length_a   1.000
_cell.length_b   1.000
_cell.length_c   1.000
_cell.angle_alpha   90.00
_cell.angle_beta   90.00
_cell.angle_gamma   90.00
#
_symmetry.space_group_name_H-M   'P 1'
#
loop_
_entity.id
_entity.type
_entity.pdbx_description
1 polymer ?
#
loop_
_entity_poly.entity_id
_entity_poly.type
_entity_poly.pdbx_seq_one_letter_code
_entity_poly.pdbx_strand_id
1 'polypeptide(L)'
;MDKASVSVKIMDDTYALRTSAPSEQVVKIAQEVDRRMQNLANKKHIQQKEKLAIWTALDLAADLLELQQRYNRLLAAVRER
;
A
#
# COMPACT_ATOMS: atom_id res chain seq x y z
N MET A 1 0.41 -23.15 -8.23
CA MET A 1 1.70 -22.47 -8.20
C MET A 1 2.19 -22.37 -6.78
N ASP A 2 3.46 -22.60 -6.61
CA ASP A 2 4.05 -22.62 -5.28
C ASP A 2 4.18 -21.19 -4.74
N LYS A 3 3.85 -21.05 -3.47
CA LYS A 3 4.07 -19.79 -2.78
C LYS A 3 5.52 -19.68 -2.36
N ALA A 4 6.11 -18.53 -2.62
CA ALA A 4 7.46 -18.22 -2.18
C ALA A 4 7.44 -17.28 -1.00
N SER A 5 8.44 -17.36 -0.15
CA SER A 5 8.61 -16.48 0.99
C SER A 5 9.46 -15.28 0.56
N VAL A 6 8.95 -14.08 0.81
CA VAL A 6 9.64 -12.83 0.46
C VAL A 6 9.80 -12.01 1.73
N SER A 7 11.02 -11.62 2.05
CA SER A 7 11.29 -10.75 3.20
C SER A 7 11.26 -9.31 2.77
N VAL A 8 10.48 -8.50 3.49
CA VAL A 8 10.37 -7.06 3.23
C VAL A 8 10.64 -6.30 4.52
N LYS A 9 11.11 -5.07 4.38
CA LYS A 9 11.41 -4.21 5.52
C LYS A 9 10.51 -3.00 5.49
N ILE A 10 9.75 -2.81 6.58
CA ILE A 10 8.85 -1.68 6.75
C ILE A 10 9.11 -1.07 8.11
N MET A 11 9.47 0.22 8.15
CA MET A 11 9.77 0.94 9.39
C MET A 11 10.78 0.20 10.29
N ASP A 12 11.84 -0.29 9.66
CA ASP A 12 12.94 -1.03 10.30
C ASP A 12 12.59 -2.42 10.82
N ASP A 13 11.35 -2.86 10.67
CA ASP A 13 10.96 -4.22 10.99
C ASP A 13 10.92 -5.09 9.74
N THR A 14 11.35 -6.32 9.88
CA THR A 14 11.38 -7.28 8.78
C THR A 14 10.19 -8.22 8.86
N TYR A 15 9.51 -8.39 7.74
CA TYR A 15 8.34 -9.28 7.64
C TYR A 15 8.60 -10.30 6.54
N ALA A 16 8.34 -11.56 6.84
CA ALA A 16 8.39 -12.63 5.86
C ALA A 16 6.97 -12.87 5.34
N LEU A 17 6.77 -12.62 4.06
CA LEU A 17 5.45 -12.77 3.44
C LEU A 17 5.47 -13.99 2.53
N ARG A 18 4.44 -14.80 2.65
CA ARG A 18 4.29 -15.98 1.80
C ARG A 18 3.21 -15.71 0.77
N THR A 19 3.61 -15.69 -0.49
CA THR A 19 2.73 -15.27 -1.57
C THR A 19 3.09 -15.95 -2.89
N SER A 20 2.10 -16.08 -3.76
CA SER A 20 2.30 -16.52 -5.14
C SER A 20 2.57 -15.35 -6.08
N ALA A 21 2.46 -14.10 -5.59
CA ALA A 21 2.76 -12.93 -6.40
C ALA A 21 4.25 -12.84 -6.70
N PRO A 22 4.65 -12.18 -7.80
CA PRO A 22 6.08 -12.00 -8.11
C PRO A 22 6.78 -11.24 -6.99
N SER A 23 7.98 -11.68 -6.62
CA SER A 23 8.73 -11.07 -5.53
C SER A 23 9.00 -9.59 -5.75
N GLU A 24 9.26 -9.18 -6.99
CA GLU A 24 9.48 -7.78 -7.33
C GLU A 24 8.26 -6.91 -7.01
N GLN A 25 7.07 -7.43 -7.28
CA GLN A 25 5.83 -6.73 -6.98
C GLN A 25 5.63 -6.57 -5.48
N VAL A 26 5.92 -7.63 -4.73
CA VAL A 26 5.79 -7.62 -3.26
C VAL A 26 6.73 -6.60 -2.65
N VAL A 27 7.97 -6.53 -3.15
CA VAL A 27 8.95 -5.55 -2.69
C VAL A 27 8.47 -4.13 -2.97
N LYS A 28 7.93 -3.87 -4.14
CA LYS A 28 7.40 -2.54 -4.49
C LYS A 28 6.24 -2.14 -3.59
N ILE A 29 5.35 -3.08 -3.30
CA ILE A 29 4.23 -2.82 -2.38
C ILE A 29 4.75 -2.44 -1.00
N ALA A 30 5.72 -3.20 -0.49
CA ALA A 30 6.30 -2.95 0.83
C ALA A 30 7.01 -1.60 0.87
N GLN A 31 7.72 -1.23 -0.18
CA GLN A 31 8.38 0.07 -0.28
C GLN A 31 7.37 1.21 -0.26
N GLU A 32 6.23 1.04 -0.91
CA GLU A 32 5.19 2.06 -0.89
C GLU A 32 4.58 2.23 0.49
N VAL A 33 4.32 1.13 1.19
CA VAL A 33 3.82 1.17 2.57
C VAL A 33 4.83 1.86 3.47
N ASP A 34 6.10 1.48 3.37
CA ASP A 34 7.16 2.08 4.18
C ASP A 34 7.26 3.60 3.94
N ARG A 35 7.24 4.01 2.68
CA ARG A 35 7.31 5.43 2.32
C ARG A 35 6.15 6.22 2.92
N ARG A 36 4.93 5.69 2.82
CA ARG A 36 3.75 6.37 3.37
C ARG A 36 3.79 6.43 4.89
N MET A 37 4.24 5.37 5.53
CA MET A 37 4.36 5.36 6.99
C MET A 37 5.39 6.39 7.46
N GLN A 38 6.53 6.48 6.78
CA GLN A 38 7.55 7.47 7.13
C GLN A 38 7.05 8.90 6.94
N ASN A 39 6.35 9.16 5.83
CA ASN A 39 5.78 10.48 5.58
C ASN A 39 4.77 10.89 6.64
N LEU A 40 3.88 9.98 7.02
CA LEU A 40 2.87 10.26 8.03
C LEU A 40 3.49 10.43 9.41
N ALA A 41 4.53 9.65 9.72
CA ALA A 41 5.25 9.80 10.98
C ALA A 41 5.82 11.21 11.10
N ASN A 42 6.40 11.73 10.04
CA ASN A 42 7.00 13.06 10.03
C ASN A 42 5.94 14.17 10.08
N LYS A 43 4.87 14.03 9.29
CA LYS A 43 3.83 15.07 9.22
C LYS A 43 3.01 15.17 10.49
N LYS A 44 2.68 14.03 11.08
CA LYS A 44 1.76 14.00 12.23
C LYS A 44 2.47 13.75 13.54
N HIS A 45 3.79 13.60 13.51
CA HIS A 45 4.60 13.33 14.70
C HIS A 45 4.12 12.12 15.49
N ILE A 46 3.66 11.09 14.77
CA ILE A 46 3.18 9.86 15.37
C ILE A 46 4.38 8.93 15.58
N GLN A 47 4.59 8.48 16.80
CA GLN A 47 5.70 7.58 17.13
C GLN A 47 5.26 6.13 17.30
N GLN A 48 3.99 5.91 17.57
CA GLN A 48 3.47 4.56 17.77
C GLN A 48 3.20 3.90 16.42
N LYS A 49 3.87 2.80 16.17
CA LYS A 49 3.76 2.10 14.87
C LYS A 49 2.34 1.61 14.59
N GLU A 50 1.63 1.17 15.61
CA GLU A 50 0.26 0.68 15.47
C GLU A 50 -0.67 1.77 14.94
N LYS A 51 -0.60 2.96 15.54
CA LYS A 51 -1.40 4.10 15.08
C LYS A 51 -0.98 4.54 13.69
N LEU A 52 0.31 4.53 13.44
CA LEU A 52 0.86 4.90 12.15
C LEU A 52 0.37 3.94 11.06
N ALA A 53 0.30 2.65 11.36
CA ALA A 53 -0.21 1.66 10.40
C ALA A 53 -1.68 1.92 10.07
N ILE A 54 -2.48 2.28 11.06
CA ILE A 54 -3.90 2.59 10.84
C ILE A 54 -4.06 3.84 9.97
N TRP A 55 -3.30 4.90 10.25
CA TRP A 55 -3.30 6.10 9.43
C TRP A 55 -2.88 5.80 8.00
N THR A 56 -1.88 4.94 7.84
CA THR A 56 -1.41 4.53 6.52
C THR A 56 -2.48 3.74 5.77
N ALA A 57 -3.17 2.85 6.46
CA ALA A 57 -4.27 2.09 5.87
C ALA A 57 -5.38 3.02 5.39
N LEU A 58 -5.73 4.04 6.17
CA LEU A 58 -6.74 5.03 5.78
C LEU A 58 -6.28 5.81 4.54
N ASP A 59 -5.02 6.19 4.50
CA ASP A 59 -4.45 6.91 3.37
C ASP A 59 -4.49 6.08 2.09
N LEU A 60 -4.11 4.81 2.18
CA LEU A 60 -4.16 3.88 1.05
C LEU A 60 -5.60 3.63 0.59
N ALA A 61 -6.52 3.46 1.53
CA ALA A 61 -7.92 3.23 1.20
C ALA A 61 -8.53 4.44 0.51
N ALA A 62 -8.18 5.65 0.95
CA ALA A 62 -8.64 6.87 0.30
C ALA A 62 -8.15 6.96 -1.14
N ASP A 63 -6.89 6.63 -1.38
CA ASP A 63 -6.34 6.62 -2.74
C ASP A 63 -7.01 5.56 -3.61
N LEU A 64 -7.27 4.39 -3.04
CA LEU A 64 -7.93 3.31 -3.76
C LEU A 64 -9.35 3.73 -4.17
N LEU A 65 -10.09 4.34 -3.25
CA LEU A 65 -11.44 4.80 -3.54
C LEU A 65 -11.43 5.87 -4.65
N GLU A 66 -10.51 6.81 -4.57
CA GLU A 66 -10.37 7.84 -5.59
C GLU A 66 -10.05 7.23 -6.95
N LEU A 67 -9.15 6.25 -6.98
CA LEU A 67 -8.79 5.57 -8.23
C LEU A 67 -9.97 4.80 -8.81
N GLN A 68 -10.76 4.13 -7.98
CA GLN A 68 -11.96 3.43 -8.41
C GLN A 68 -12.98 4.39 -9.02
N GLN A 69 -13.15 5.56 -8.40
CA GLN A 69 -14.07 6.58 -8.91
C GLN A 69 -13.61 7.13 -10.26
N ARG A 70 -12.32 7.36 -10.43
CA ARG A 70 -11.77 7.79 -11.71
C ARG A 70 -11.94 6.74 -12.78
N TYR A 71 -11.70 5.50 -12.43
CA TYR A 71 -11.86 4.38 -13.36
C TYR A 71 -13.31 4.27 -13.81
N ASN A 72 -14.25 4.36 -12.88
CA ASN A 72 -15.68 4.26 -13.19
C ASN A 72 -16.14 5.41 -14.08
N ARG A 73 -15.66 6.63 -13.83
CA ARG A 73 -15.98 7.80 -14.68
C ARG A 73 -15.45 7.63 -16.09
N LEU A 74 -14.22 7.16 -16.21
CA LEU A 74 -13.61 6.92 -17.51
C LEU A 74 -14.38 5.84 -18.28
N LEU A 75 -14.75 4.76 -17.59
CA LEU A 75 -15.51 3.67 -18.18
C LEU A 75 -16.88 4.13 -18.67
N ALA A 76 -17.56 4.95 -17.87
CA ALA A 76 -18.86 5.52 -18.24
C ALA A 76 -18.73 6.42 -19.48
N ALA A 77 -17.68 7.23 -19.55
CA ALA A 77 -17.43 8.11 -20.70
C ALA A 77 -17.21 7.31 -21.99
N VAL A 78 -16.50 6.19 -21.89
CA VAL A 78 -16.29 5.31 -23.04
C VAL A 78 -17.59 4.64 -23.50
N ARG A 79 -18.43 4.25 -22.56
CA ARG A 79 -19.71 3.60 -22.89
C ARG A 79 -20.73 4.53 -23.52
N GLU A 80 -20.63 5.82 -23.26
CA GLU A 80 -21.56 6.82 -23.76
C GLU A 80 -21.25 7.27 -25.19
N ARG A 81 -20.19 6.79 -25.78
CA ARG A 81 -19.83 7.14 -27.15
C ARG A 81 -20.68 6.41 -28.18
#